data_5ee00a8d1e4e5c6ccef28d85d9d47676
#
_entry.id   5ee00a8d1e4e5c6ccef28d85d9d47676
#
_cell.length_a   1.000
_cell.length_b   1.000
_cell.length_c   1.000
_cell.angle_alpha   90.00
_cell.angle_beta   90.00
_cell.angle_gamma   90.00
#
_symmetry.space_group_name_H-M   'P 1'
#
loop_
_entity.id
_entity.type
_entity.pdbx_description
1 polymer ?
#
loop_
_entity_poly.entity_id
_entity_poly.type
_entity_poly.pdbx_seq_one_letter_code
_entity_poly.pdbx_strand_id
1 'polypeptide(L)'
;MKSGESKTFPLAFPADYHGKDVAGKTADFMVTVKKIEASHLPELNDALAKSLGIADGTVDGLRADIKKNLEREVKFRLLSRNKQAVMDALVAVAELDLPNASVQAEVERLREGARADLKQRGIKDADKAEIPDDVFRPQAERRVRLGLVVAELVRANELAAKPEQIKAHVEELAASYEKPEDVIRWYYSDRQRMAEAEGVVIESNVTDFVLSKAQVTDKDISFDDLMGQQG
;
A
#
# COMPACT_ATOMS: atom_id res chain seq x y z
N MET A 1 -9.57 -40.22 -5.66
CA MET A 1 -10.08 -40.46 -7.03
C MET A 1 -8.91 -40.37 -8.00
N LYS A 2 -8.91 -41.17 -9.07
CA LYS A 2 -7.92 -41.09 -10.16
C LYS A 2 -8.49 -40.27 -11.33
N SER A 3 -7.63 -39.82 -12.24
CA SER A 3 -8.11 -39.19 -13.47
C SER A 3 -9.01 -40.11 -14.27
N GLY A 4 -10.17 -39.62 -14.72
CA GLY A 4 -11.23 -40.38 -15.35
C GLY A 4 -12.22 -41.08 -14.41
N GLU A 5 -11.98 -41.11 -13.12
CA GLU A 5 -12.85 -41.70 -12.12
C GLU A 5 -14.04 -40.79 -11.80
N SER A 6 -15.25 -41.40 -11.74
CA SER A 6 -16.47 -40.71 -11.33
C SER A 6 -16.98 -41.27 -10.02
N LYS A 7 -17.44 -40.36 -9.15
CA LYS A 7 -18.07 -40.71 -7.87
C LYS A 7 -19.34 -39.89 -7.68
N THR A 8 -20.40 -40.58 -7.25
CA THR A 8 -21.66 -39.94 -6.84
C THR A 8 -21.75 -39.94 -5.32
N PHE A 9 -22.10 -38.81 -4.73
CA PHE A 9 -22.30 -38.69 -3.29
C PHE A 9 -23.36 -37.62 -2.99
N PRO A 10 -24.17 -37.78 -1.95
CA PRO A 10 -25.10 -36.76 -1.50
C PRO A 10 -24.33 -35.62 -0.80
N LEU A 11 -24.70 -34.39 -1.09
CA LEU A 11 -24.21 -33.20 -0.43
C LEU A 11 -25.38 -32.31 -0.04
N ALA A 12 -25.45 -31.93 1.24
CA ALA A 12 -26.45 -31.01 1.74
C ALA A 12 -25.96 -29.54 1.59
N PHE A 13 -26.80 -28.71 1.01
CA PHE A 13 -26.56 -27.27 1.00
C PHE A 13 -26.81 -26.65 2.38
N PRO A 14 -25.97 -25.72 2.87
CA PRO A 14 -26.23 -25.00 4.10
C PRO A 14 -27.61 -24.32 4.10
N ALA A 15 -28.21 -24.17 5.27
CA ALA A 15 -29.53 -23.52 5.38
C ALA A 15 -29.49 -22.01 4.98
N ASP A 16 -28.32 -21.37 5.11
CA ASP A 16 -28.04 -19.98 4.75
C ASP A 16 -27.43 -19.83 3.36
N TYR A 17 -27.47 -20.88 2.52
CA TYR A 17 -26.93 -20.83 1.17
C TYR A 17 -27.62 -19.74 0.34
N HIS A 18 -26.85 -18.97 -0.41
CA HIS A 18 -27.33 -17.81 -1.19
C HIS A 18 -28.39 -18.16 -2.25
N GLY A 19 -28.36 -19.40 -2.79
CA GLY A 19 -29.39 -19.94 -3.69
C GLY A 19 -30.59 -20.43 -2.93
N LYS A 20 -31.62 -19.60 -2.70
CA LYS A 20 -32.82 -19.91 -1.90
C LYS A 20 -33.56 -21.20 -2.31
N ASP A 21 -33.50 -21.56 -3.59
CA ASP A 21 -34.19 -22.71 -4.14
C ASP A 21 -33.55 -24.03 -3.70
N VAL A 22 -32.30 -24.04 -3.28
CA VAL A 22 -31.53 -25.22 -2.88
C VAL A 22 -31.05 -25.19 -1.44
N ALA A 23 -31.20 -24.06 -0.75
CA ALA A 23 -30.82 -23.91 0.66
C ALA A 23 -31.48 -24.98 1.54
N GLY A 24 -30.70 -25.65 2.38
CA GLY A 24 -31.15 -26.72 3.27
C GLY A 24 -31.53 -28.04 2.57
N LYS A 25 -31.44 -28.15 1.24
CA LYS A 25 -31.75 -29.38 0.49
C LYS A 25 -30.50 -30.20 0.25
N THR A 26 -30.69 -31.52 0.11
CA THR A 26 -29.65 -32.46 -0.28
C THR A 26 -29.78 -32.77 -1.77
N ALA A 27 -28.67 -32.74 -2.49
CA ALA A 27 -28.59 -33.12 -3.88
C ALA A 27 -27.48 -34.17 -4.08
N ASP A 28 -27.68 -35.07 -5.04
CA ASP A 28 -26.69 -36.06 -5.45
C ASP A 28 -25.73 -35.41 -6.47
N PHE A 29 -24.45 -35.33 -6.10
CA PHE A 29 -23.40 -34.80 -6.96
C PHE A 29 -22.62 -35.93 -7.63
N MET A 30 -22.66 -35.99 -8.95
CA MET A 30 -21.76 -36.83 -9.73
C MET A 30 -20.55 -36.03 -10.18
N VAL A 31 -19.39 -36.32 -9.59
CA VAL A 31 -18.12 -35.64 -9.89
C VAL A 31 -17.19 -36.54 -10.65
N THR A 32 -16.73 -36.12 -11.81
CA THR A 32 -15.74 -36.83 -12.61
C THR A 32 -14.41 -36.03 -12.58
N VAL A 33 -13.31 -36.67 -12.16
CA VAL A 33 -11.99 -36.07 -12.14
C VAL A 33 -11.44 -36.10 -13.56
N LYS A 34 -11.35 -34.95 -14.20
CA LYS A 34 -10.77 -34.80 -15.55
C LYS A 34 -9.23 -34.83 -15.54
N LYS A 35 -8.63 -34.12 -14.58
CA LYS A 35 -7.18 -33.96 -14.49
C LYS A 35 -6.76 -33.83 -13.03
N ILE A 36 -5.65 -34.44 -12.69
CA ILE A 36 -4.98 -34.25 -11.39
C ILE A 36 -3.63 -33.64 -11.68
N GLU A 37 -3.35 -32.52 -11.07
CA GLU A 37 -2.07 -31.82 -11.16
C GLU A 37 -1.44 -31.77 -9.77
N ALA A 38 -0.16 -32.05 -9.70
CA ALA A 38 0.64 -31.86 -8.49
C ALA A 38 1.65 -30.74 -8.75
N SER A 39 1.82 -29.87 -7.79
CA SER A 39 2.88 -28.88 -7.86
C SER A 39 4.23 -29.55 -7.73
N HIS A 40 5.13 -29.24 -8.65
CA HIS A 40 6.52 -29.67 -8.60
C HIS A 40 7.40 -28.43 -8.43
N LEU A 41 8.09 -28.35 -7.29
CA LEU A 41 9.06 -27.28 -7.05
C LEU A 41 10.34 -27.61 -7.79
N PRO A 42 10.86 -26.70 -8.63
CA PRO A 42 12.16 -26.91 -9.28
C PRO A 42 13.26 -26.92 -8.24
N GLU A 43 14.35 -27.65 -8.54
CA GLU A 43 15.54 -27.62 -7.72
C GLU A 43 16.18 -26.23 -7.73
N LEU A 44 16.69 -25.81 -6.57
CA LEU A 44 17.44 -24.57 -6.43
C LEU A 44 18.84 -24.76 -7.04
N ASN A 45 18.97 -24.44 -8.32
CA ASN A 45 20.20 -24.57 -9.09
C ASN A 45 20.37 -23.38 -10.07
N ASP A 46 21.50 -23.33 -10.75
CA ASP A 46 21.82 -22.26 -11.69
C ASP A 46 20.85 -22.19 -12.89
N ALA A 47 20.22 -23.31 -13.26
CA ALA A 47 19.22 -23.31 -14.32
C ALA A 47 17.97 -22.54 -13.88
N LEU A 48 17.55 -22.70 -12.61
CA LEU A 48 16.46 -21.91 -12.03
C LEU A 48 16.85 -20.41 -11.96
N ALA A 49 18.06 -20.08 -11.49
CA ALA A 49 18.54 -18.71 -11.42
C ALA A 49 18.49 -18.02 -12.81
N LYS A 50 18.95 -18.71 -13.85
CA LYS A 50 18.85 -18.23 -15.24
C LYS A 50 17.42 -18.05 -15.70
N SER A 51 16.52 -18.96 -15.38
CA SER A 51 15.09 -18.87 -15.75
C SER A 51 14.38 -17.69 -15.07
N LEU A 52 14.87 -17.26 -13.91
CA LEU A 52 14.39 -16.09 -13.17
C LEU A 52 15.04 -14.78 -13.61
N GLY A 53 15.92 -14.80 -14.63
CA GLY A 53 16.54 -13.61 -15.20
C GLY A 53 17.72 -13.05 -14.41
N ILE A 54 18.33 -13.86 -13.53
CA ILE A 54 19.52 -13.43 -12.77
C ILE A 54 20.70 -13.23 -13.73
N ALA A 55 21.33 -12.06 -13.68
CA ALA A 55 22.31 -11.62 -14.66
C ALA A 55 23.54 -12.55 -14.77
N ASP A 56 24.05 -13.04 -13.64
CA ASP A 56 25.18 -14.00 -13.61
C ASP A 56 24.72 -15.46 -13.73
N GLY A 57 23.40 -15.70 -13.65
CA GLY A 57 22.80 -17.01 -13.77
C GLY A 57 23.21 -18.01 -12.69
N THR A 58 23.61 -17.53 -11.50
CA THR A 58 24.06 -18.39 -10.39
C THR A 58 23.06 -18.36 -9.23
N VAL A 59 23.06 -19.41 -8.41
CA VAL A 59 22.26 -19.46 -7.16
C VAL A 59 22.73 -18.38 -6.18
N ASP A 60 24.03 -18.09 -6.13
CA ASP A 60 24.57 -17.06 -5.25
C ASP A 60 24.13 -15.66 -5.69
N GLY A 61 24.11 -15.39 -7.01
CA GLY A 61 23.53 -14.19 -7.57
C GLY A 61 22.04 -14.05 -7.26
N LEU A 62 21.27 -15.13 -7.38
CA LEU A 62 19.85 -15.14 -7.00
C LEU A 62 19.65 -14.78 -5.51
N ARG A 63 20.44 -15.37 -4.62
CA ARG A 63 20.39 -15.05 -3.18
C ARG A 63 20.76 -13.59 -2.90
N ALA A 64 21.80 -13.08 -3.56
CA ALA A 64 22.22 -11.69 -3.42
C ALA A 64 21.12 -10.71 -3.90
N ASP A 65 20.46 -11.01 -5.02
CA ASP A 65 19.36 -10.19 -5.54
C ASP A 65 18.15 -10.21 -4.61
N ILE A 66 17.73 -11.39 -4.15
CA ILE A 66 16.64 -11.53 -3.16
C ILE A 66 16.96 -10.74 -1.89
N LYS A 67 18.19 -10.89 -1.34
CA LYS A 67 18.63 -10.17 -0.14
C LYS A 67 18.52 -8.64 -0.36
N LYS A 68 19.06 -8.14 -1.46
CA LYS A 68 19.00 -6.72 -1.81
C LYS A 68 17.56 -6.21 -1.91
N ASN A 69 16.67 -6.99 -2.50
CA ASN A 69 15.25 -6.64 -2.62
C ASN A 69 14.55 -6.61 -1.26
N LEU A 70 14.81 -7.59 -0.39
CA LEU A 70 14.28 -7.63 0.97
C LEU A 70 14.80 -6.48 1.84
N GLU A 71 16.10 -6.18 1.79
CA GLU A 71 16.70 -5.05 2.50
C GLU A 71 16.09 -3.72 2.08
N ARG A 72 15.83 -3.55 0.77
CA ARG A 72 15.14 -2.37 0.25
C ARG A 72 13.71 -2.28 0.76
N GLU A 73 12.95 -3.38 0.72
CA GLU A 73 11.57 -3.42 1.23
C GLU A 73 11.52 -3.10 2.74
N VAL A 74 12.41 -3.68 3.53
CA VAL A 74 12.55 -3.38 4.96
C VAL A 74 12.82 -1.89 5.18
N LYS A 75 13.77 -1.31 4.43
CA LYS A 75 14.08 0.12 4.51
C LYS A 75 12.84 0.98 4.25
N PHE A 76 12.11 0.71 3.17
CA PHE A 76 10.91 1.48 2.84
C PHE A 76 9.81 1.36 3.88
N ARG A 77 9.57 0.16 4.41
CA ARG A 77 8.56 -0.04 5.45
C ARG A 77 8.92 0.63 6.78
N LEU A 78 10.19 0.57 7.19
CA LEU A 78 10.66 1.26 8.37
C LEU A 78 10.54 2.79 8.21
N LEU A 79 10.94 3.33 7.06
CA LEU A 79 10.79 4.76 6.79
C LEU A 79 9.32 5.19 6.82
N SER A 80 8.43 4.42 6.19
CA SER A 80 6.99 4.69 6.21
C SER A 80 6.40 4.65 7.62
N ARG A 81 6.80 3.64 8.42
CA ARG A 81 6.34 3.49 9.79
C ARG A 81 6.84 4.62 10.69
N ASN A 82 8.12 4.99 10.58
CA ASN A 82 8.68 6.09 11.33
C ASN A 82 8.04 7.44 10.93
N LYS A 83 7.83 7.66 9.63
CA LYS A 83 7.09 8.82 9.15
C LYS A 83 5.69 8.90 9.75
N GLN A 84 4.95 7.78 9.71
CA GLN A 84 3.62 7.74 10.31
C GLN A 84 3.63 8.07 11.81
N ALA A 85 4.58 7.51 12.56
CA ALA A 85 4.73 7.79 13.99
C ALA A 85 5.03 9.27 14.28
N VAL A 86 5.89 9.88 13.46
CA VAL A 86 6.19 11.32 13.57
C VAL A 86 4.95 12.17 13.26
N MET A 87 4.22 11.86 12.17
CA MET A 87 3.02 12.60 11.81
C MET A 87 1.91 12.46 12.87
N ASP A 88 1.75 11.27 13.46
CA ASP A 88 0.81 11.05 14.56
C ASP A 88 1.21 11.82 15.82
N ALA A 89 2.49 11.84 16.15
CA ALA A 89 3.00 12.63 17.28
C ALA A 89 2.79 14.14 17.07
N LEU A 90 3.05 14.65 15.86
CA LEU A 90 2.80 16.06 15.54
C LEU A 90 1.34 16.44 15.70
N VAL A 91 0.43 15.61 15.23
CA VAL A 91 -1.03 15.82 15.39
C VAL A 91 -1.42 15.79 16.87
N ALA A 92 -0.84 14.88 17.67
CA ALA A 92 -1.18 14.71 19.08
C ALA A 92 -0.74 15.88 19.96
N VAL A 93 0.39 16.53 19.62
CA VAL A 93 0.93 17.65 20.42
C VAL A 93 0.49 19.02 19.89
N ALA A 94 -0.10 19.08 18.69
CA ALA A 94 -0.49 20.36 18.09
C ALA A 94 -1.82 20.88 18.67
N GLU A 95 -1.73 21.94 19.43
CA GLU A 95 -2.89 22.69 19.96
C GLU A 95 -3.13 23.90 19.05
N LEU A 96 -4.08 23.77 18.12
CA LEU A 96 -4.49 24.87 17.23
C LEU A 96 -5.96 24.75 16.88
N ASP A 97 -6.59 25.92 16.68
CA ASP A 97 -7.94 26.00 16.15
C ASP A 97 -7.94 25.73 14.66
N LEU A 98 -8.84 24.83 14.25
CA LEU A 98 -8.95 24.47 12.84
C LEU A 98 -9.94 25.40 12.13
N PRO A 99 -9.56 26.01 10.99
CA PRO A 99 -10.50 26.77 10.18
C PRO A 99 -11.63 25.87 9.67
N ASN A 100 -12.87 26.15 10.08
CA ASN A 100 -14.04 25.33 9.76
C ASN A 100 -14.21 25.17 8.24
N ALA A 101 -13.94 26.23 7.47
CA ALA A 101 -13.99 26.18 6.01
C ALA A 101 -13.01 25.14 5.41
N SER A 102 -11.80 25.03 5.96
CA SER A 102 -10.81 24.04 5.52
C SER A 102 -11.23 22.61 5.87
N VAL A 103 -11.79 22.42 7.08
CA VAL A 103 -12.31 21.11 7.51
C VAL A 103 -13.47 20.68 6.59
N GLN A 104 -14.42 21.60 6.30
CA GLN A 104 -15.55 21.28 5.44
C GLN A 104 -15.14 20.97 4.01
N ALA A 105 -14.16 21.69 3.46
CA ALA A 105 -13.60 21.40 2.14
C ALA A 105 -12.94 20.01 2.09
N GLU A 106 -12.23 19.62 3.17
CA GLU A 106 -11.61 18.31 3.25
C GLU A 106 -12.65 17.18 3.43
N VAL A 107 -13.74 17.41 4.19
CA VAL A 107 -14.87 16.46 4.30
C VAL A 107 -15.46 16.21 2.91
N GLU A 108 -15.70 17.26 2.12
CA GLU A 108 -16.25 17.11 0.76
C GLU A 108 -15.30 16.30 -0.13
N ARG A 109 -13.99 16.60 -0.10
CA ARG A 109 -12.99 15.87 -0.86
C ARG A 109 -12.94 14.38 -0.50
N LEU A 110 -13.05 14.05 0.80
CA LEU A 110 -13.10 12.67 1.27
C LEU A 110 -14.37 11.95 0.81
N ARG A 111 -15.50 12.63 0.83
CA ARG A 111 -16.79 12.12 0.35
C ARG A 111 -16.76 11.83 -1.15
N GLU A 112 -16.22 12.76 -1.94
CA GLU A 112 -16.04 12.55 -3.38
C GLU A 112 -15.13 11.35 -3.68
N GLY A 113 -14.03 11.22 -2.94
CA GLY A 113 -13.15 10.06 -3.04
C GLY A 113 -13.86 8.74 -2.71
N ALA A 114 -14.68 8.73 -1.66
CA ALA A 114 -15.46 7.54 -1.28
C ALA A 114 -16.51 7.17 -2.37
N ARG A 115 -17.18 8.17 -2.97
CA ARG A 115 -18.10 7.94 -4.09
C ARG A 115 -17.38 7.38 -5.33
N ALA A 116 -16.20 7.91 -5.63
CA ALA A 116 -15.38 7.40 -6.73
C ALA A 116 -14.96 5.93 -6.52
N ASP A 117 -14.57 5.56 -5.30
CA ASP A 117 -14.23 4.18 -4.94
C ASP A 117 -15.45 3.25 -5.07
N LEU A 118 -16.62 3.65 -4.56
CA LEU A 118 -17.86 2.88 -4.70
C LEU A 118 -18.22 2.66 -6.18
N LYS A 119 -18.02 3.67 -7.02
CA LYS A 119 -18.25 3.58 -8.46
C LYS A 119 -17.29 2.62 -9.14
N GLN A 120 -16.01 2.65 -8.75
CA GLN A 120 -14.99 1.73 -9.25
C GLN A 120 -15.31 0.27 -8.87
N ARG A 121 -15.91 0.04 -7.71
CA ARG A 121 -16.40 -1.29 -7.26
C ARG A 121 -17.70 -1.72 -7.93
N GLY A 122 -18.23 -0.93 -8.86
CA GLY A 122 -19.43 -1.28 -9.62
C GLY A 122 -20.77 -1.08 -8.87
N ILE A 123 -20.76 -0.31 -7.78
CA ILE A 123 -21.98 -0.02 -7.03
C ILE A 123 -22.82 0.98 -7.83
N LYS A 124 -24.06 0.58 -8.14
CA LYS A 124 -25.01 1.44 -8.86
C LYS A 124 -25.39 2.64 -7.99
N ASP A 125 -25.59 3.80 -8.65
CA ASP A 125 -25.97 5.05 -7.99
C ASP A 125 -24.99 5.55 -6.91
N ALA A 126 -23.70 5.16 -6.99
CA ALA A 126 -22.66 5.59 -6.05
C ALA A 126 -22.55 7.13 -5.96
N ASP A 127 -22.79 7.84 -7.06
CA ASP A 127 -22.76 9.31 -7.10
C ASP A 127 -23.87 9.95 -6.23
N LYS A 128 -24.98 9.23 -5.97
CA LYS A 128 -26.10 9.67 -5.15
C LYS A 128 -26.03 9.15 -3.71
N ALA A 129 -24.98 8.41 -3.37
CA ALA A 129 -24.83 7.89 -2.02
C ALA A 129 -24.78 9.05 -1.02
N GLU A 130 -25.76 9.09 -0.11
CA GLU A 130 -25.75 10.03 1.02
C GLU A 130 -24.82 9.47 2.10
N ILE A 131 -23.61 10.01 2.17
CA ILE A 131 -22.65 9.67 3.20
C ILE A 131 -22.58 10.86 4.16
N PRO A 132 -22.96 10.70 5.43
CA PRO A 132 -22.96 11.80 6.40
C PRO A 132 -21.56 12.39 6.60
N ASP A 133 -21.49 13.71 6.80
CA ASP A 133 -20.25 14.44 7.06
C ASP A 133 -19.48 13.91 8.26
N ASP A 134 -20.21 13.50 9.30
CA ASP A 134 -19.63 13.00 10.55
C ASP A 134 -18.76 11.76 10.36
N VAL A 135 -18.97 10.98 9.30
CA VAL A 135 -18.11 9.84 8.96
C VAL A 135 -16.70 10.30 8.60
N PHE A 136 -16.57 11.44 7.94
CA PHE A 136 -15.30 11.96 7.44
C PHE A 136 -14.69 13.04 8.33
N ARG A 137 -15.47 13.70 9.17
CA ARG A 137 -15.03 14.83 9.99
C ARG A 137 -13.78 14.55 10.81
N PRO A 138 -13.66 13.44 11.57
CA PRO A 138 -12.45 13.17 12.35
C PRO A 138 -11.19 13.04 11.47
N GLN A 139 -11.33 12.41 10.32
CA GLN A 139 -10.22 12.27 9.36
C GLN A 139 -9.88 13.61 8.70
N ALA A 140 -10.88 14.42 8.36
CA ALA A 140 -10.70 15.75 7.79
C ALA A 140 -9.98 16.68 8.77
N GLU A 141 -10.42 16.73 10.04
CA GLU A 141 -9.77 17.52 11.08
C GLU A 141 -8.31 17.11 11.28
N ARG A 142 -8.04 15.79 11.33
CA ARG A 142 -6.67 15.28 11.42
C ARG A 142 -5.81 15.72 10.23
N ARG A 143 -6.32 15.64 9.01
CA ARG A 143 -5.58 16.06 7.79
C ARG A 143 -5.34 17.55 7.76
N VAL A 144 -6.34 18.35 8.08
CA VAL A 144 -6.19 19.81 8.13
C VAL A 144 -5.20 20.21 9.21
N ARG A 145 -5.28 19.64 10.41
CA ARG A 145 -4.33 19.87 11.50
C ARG A 145 -2.91 19.55 11.06
N LEU A 146 -2.69 18.35 10.53
CA LEU A 146 -1.37 17.93 10.05
C LEU A 146 -0.84 18.86 8.97
N GLY A 147 -1.67 19.22 8.00
CA GLY A 147 -1.28 20.13 6.92
C GLY A 147 -0.81 21.50 7.43
N LEU A 148 -1.53 22.08 8.40
CA LEU A 148 -1.15 23.36 9.01
C LEU A 148 0.16 23.25 9.80
N VAL A 149 0.33 22.17 10.59
CA VAL A 149 1.56 21.94 11.36
C VAL A 149 2.76 21.73 10.44
N VAL A 150 2.62 20.90 9.42
CA VAL A 150 3.68 20.64 8.45
C VAL A 150 4.06 21.92 7.69
N ALA A 151 3.07 22.70 7.23
CA ALA A 151 3.32 23.96 6.53
C ALA A 151 4.11 24.95 7.40
N GLU A 152 3.77 25.06 8.69
CA GLU A 152 4.48 25.93 9.62
C GLU A 152 5.89 25.42 9.91
N LEU A 153 6.09 24.11 10.11
CA LEU A 153 7.42 23.53 10.28
C LEU A 153 8.31 23.75 9.06
N VAL A 154 7.77 23.57 7.86
CA VAL A 154 8.50 23.81 6.60
C VAL A 154 8.92 25.27 6.49
N ARG A 155 8.00 26.21 6.79
CA ARG A 155 8.26 27.64 6.74
C ARG A 155 9.29 28.09 7.78
N ALA A 156 9.14 27.64 9.02
CA ALA A 156 9.96 28.10 10.15
C ALA A 156 11.38 27.51 10.16
N ASN A 157 11.58 26.35 9.51
CA ASN A 157 12.84 25.60 9.54
C ASN A 157 13.46 25.40 8.15
N GLU A 158 12.93 26.06 7.11
CA GLU A 158 13.45 25.98 5.73
C GLU A 158 13.52 24.54 5.18
N LEU A 159 12.47 23.72 5.47
CA LEU A 159 12.41 22.32 5.10
C LEU A 159 11.78 22.07 3.72
N ALA A 160 11.67 23.09 2.88
CA ALA A 160 11.19 22.94 1.52
C ALA A 160 12.04 21.93 0.72
N ALA A 161 11.39 21.21 -0.18
CA ALA A 161 12.09 20.26 -1.03
C ALA A 161 13.05 21.00 -1.99
N LYS A 162 14.29 20.54 -2.03
CA LYS A 162 15.29 21.04 -2.99
C LYS A 162 15.20 20.24 -4.29
N PRO A 163 15.46 20.87 -5.46
CA PRO A 163 15.40 20.17 -6.74
C PRO A 163 16.24 18.88 -6.78
N GLU A 164 17.40 18.87 -6.13
CA GLU A 164 18.29 17.71 -6.07
C GLU A 164 17.67 16.55 -5.27
N GLN A 165 16.92 16.86 -4.20
CA GLN A 165 16.22 15.85 -3.38
C GLN A 165 15.07 15.23 -4.16
N ILE A 166 14.29 16.06 -4.90
CA ILE A 166 13.19 15.57 -5.73
C ILE A 166 13.74 14.66 -6.83
N LYS A 167 14.83 15.08 -7.49
CA LYS A 167 15.50 14.27 -8.50
C LYS A 167 15.96 12.92 -7.93
N ALA A 168 16.69 12.94 -6.81
CA ALA A 168 17.18 11.73 -6.16
C ALA A 168 16.02 10.77 -5.77
N HIS A 169 14.90 11.31 -5.27
CA HIS A 169 13.72 10.53 -4.94
C HIS A 169 13.10 9.85 -6.18
N VAL A 170 12.95 10.59 -7.28
CA VAL A 170 12.42 10.04 -8.55
C VAL A 170 13.36 8.97 -9.11
N GLU A 171 14.68 9.19 -9.05
CA GLU A 171 15.69 8.22 -9.48
C GLU A 171 15.68 6.95 -8.61
N GLU A 172 15.52 7.07 -7.28
CA GLU A 172 15.38 5.91 -6.37
C GLU A 172 14.12 5.08 -6.68
N LEU A 173 12.99 5.72 -6.95
CA LEU A 173 11.77 5.05 -7.39
C LEU A 173 11.97 4.34 -8.72
N ALA A 174 12.58 5.02 -9.69
CA ALA A 174 12.80 4.48 -11.03
C ALA A 174 13.76 3.28 -11.06
N ALA A 175 14.72 3.21 -10.12
CA ALA A 175 15.72 2.15 -10.04
C ALA A 175 15.13 0.73 -9.89
N SER A 176 13.85 0.61 -9.53
CA SER A 176 13.14 -0.68 -9.38
C SER A 176 12.52 -1.19 -10.69
N TYR A 177 12.55 -0.40 -11.74
CA TYR A 177 11.91 -0.71 -13.02
C TYR A 177 12.94 -1.18 -14.05
N GLU A 178 12.50 -1.97 -15.01
CA GLU A 178 13.33 -2.48 -16.11
C GLU A 178 13.92 -1.34 -16.97
N LYS A 179 13.16 -0.23 -17.10
CA LYS A 179 13.57 0.97 -17.85
C LYS A 179 13.44 2.22 -16.96
N PRO A 180 14.42 2.49 -16.10
CA PRO A 180 14.38 3.62 -15.19
C PRO A 180 14.17 4.98 -15.88
N GLU A 181 14.80 5.19 -17.04
CA GLU A 181 14.70 6.44 -17.79
C GLU A 181 13.27 6.77 -18.25
N ASP A 182 12.47 5.75 -18.60
CA ASP A 182 11.08 5.95 -19.00
C ASP A 182 10.23 6.39 -17.80
N VAL A 183 10.49 5.85 -16.62
CA VAL A 183 9.82 6.24 -15.37
C VAL A 183 10.19 7.66 -14.98
N ILE A 184 11.47 8.02 -15.04
CA ILE A 184 11.94 9.39 -14.78
C ILE A 184 11.24 10.36 -15.72
N ARG A 185 11.23 10.07 -17.01
CA ARG A 185 10.58 10.90 -18.04
C ARG A 185 9.08 11.03 -17.76
N TRP A 186 8.43 9.95 -17.33
CA TRP A 186 7.02 9.93 -16.98
C TRP A 186 6.71 10.86 -15.79
N TYR A 187 7.55 10.90 -14.74
CA TYR A 187 7.40 11.85 -13.64
C TYR A 187 7.54 13.30 -14.12
N TYR A 188 8.59 13.60 -14.85
CA TYR A 188 8.88 14.97 -15.32
C TYR A 188 7.90 15.48 -16.39
N SER A 189 7.12 14.62 -17.02
CA SER A 189 6.13 15.02 -18.03
C SER A 189 4.83 15.58 -17.45
N ASP A 190 4.62 15.52 -16.14
CA ASP A 190 3.37 15.91 -15.50
C ASP A 190 3.62 16.69 -14.20
N ARG A 191 3.04 17.89 -14.12
CA ARG A 191 3.21 18.78 -12.96
C ARG A 191 2.61 18.20 -11.69
N GLN A 192 1.52 17.44 -11.77
CA GLN A 192 0.88 16.85 -10.60
C GLN A 192 1.76 15.76 -10.00
N ARG A 193 2.36 14.90 -10.84
CA ARG A 193 3.29 13.86 -10.38
C ARG A 193 4.54 14.44 -9.74
N MET A 194 5.05 15.53 -10.31
CA MET A 194 6.17 16.25 -9.70
C MET A 194 5.79 16.86 -8.36
N ALA A 195 4.58 17.43 -8.21
CA ALA A 195 4.11 17.95 -6.94
C ALA A 195 3.90 16.83 -5.89
N GLU A 196 3.48 15.64 -6.32
CA GLU A 196 3.39 14.46 -5.45
C GLU A 196 4.79 14.03 -4.95
N ALA A 197 5.78 13.96 -5.85
CA ALA A 197 7.17 13.66 -5.50
C ALA A 197 7.77 14.72 -4.55
N GLU A 198 7.50 15.99 -4.81
CA GLU A 198 7.87 17.11 -3.93
C GLU A 198 7.26 16.95 -2.54
N GLY A 199 5.97 16.61 -2.46
CA GLY A 199 5.27 16.36 -1.20
C GLY A 199 5.94 15.27 -0.38
N VAL A 200 6.32 14.16 -1.01
CA VAL A 200 7.03 13.04 -0.33
C VAL A 200 8.38 13.49 0.21
N VAL A 201 9.12 14.32 -0.54
CA VAL A 201 10.41 14.87 -0.09
C VAL A 201 10.22 15.82 1.10
N ILE A 202 9.21 16.70 1.06
CA ILE A 202 8.87 17.59 2.18
C ILE A 202 8.54 16.78 3.44
N GLU A 203 7.70 15.75 3.31
CA GLU A 203 7.36 14.86 4.43
C GLU A 203 8.61 14.18 5.01
N SER A 204 9.56 13.78 4.16
CA SER A 204 10.83 13.20 4.60
C SER A 204 11.68 14.22 5.35
N ASN A 205 11.83 15.45 4.80
CA ASN A 205 12.57 16.51 5.46
C ASN A 205 11.99 16.86 6.85
N VAL A 206 10.66 16.93 6.95
CA VAL A 206 9.98 17.16 8.23
C VAL A 206 10.20 15.99 9.20
N THR A 207 10.11 14.76 8.72
CA THR A 207 10.35 13.56 9.52
C THR A 207 11.77 13.56 10.10
N ASP A 208 12.78 13.79 9.27
CA ASP A 208 14.19 13.82 9.67
C ASP A 208 14.45 14.95 10.66
N PHE A 209 13.86 16.13 10.41
CA PHE A 209 13.95 17.25 11.32
C PHE A 209 13.39 16.94 12.70
N VAL A 210 12.17 16.38 12.76
CA VAL A 210 11.52 16.01 14.04
C VAL A 210 12.33 14.95 14.76
N LEU A 211 12.75 13.89 14.08
CA LEU A 211 13.58 12.82 14.67
C LEU A 211 14.91 13.37 15.20
N SER A 212 15.49 14.37 14.57
CA SER A 212 16.74 15.02 15.04
C SER A 212 16.57 15.82 16.33
N LYS A 213 15.34 16.20 16.67
CA LYS A 213 15.01 17.01 17.88
C LYS A 213 14.30 16.22 18.96
N ALA A 214 13.63 15.11 18.61
CA ALA A 214 12.85 14.29 19.51
C ALA A 214 13.73 13.34 20.34
N GLN A 215 13.21 12.93 21.51
CA GLN A 215 13.74 11.76 22.20
C GLN A 215 13.23 10.51 21.51
N VAL A 216 14.11 9.86 20.77
CA VAL A 216 13.77 8.64 20.01
C VAL A 216 14.07 7.42 20.88
N THR A 217 13.13 6.49 20.89
CA THR A 217 13.31 5.16 21.50
C THR A 217 13.24 4.11 20.41
N ASP A 218 14.31 3.37 20.22
CA ASP A 218 14.35 2.27 19.27
C ASP A 218 13.48 1.11 19.77
N LYS A 219 12.71 0.52 18.85
CA LYS A 219 11.88 -0.64 19.12
C LYS A 219 12.17 -1.70 18.07
N ASP A 220 12.62 -2.85 18.52
CA ASP A 220 12.79 -4.02 17.67
C ASP A 220 11.44 -4.51 17.13
N ILE A 221 11.43 -4.90 15.89
CA ILE A 221 10.27 -5.50 15.23
C ILE A 221 10.72 -6.71 14.41
N SER A 222 9.95 -7.80 14.48
CA SER A 222 10.21 -8.96 13.63
C SER A 222 9.96 -8.65 12.15
N PHE A 223 10.59 -9.42 11.26
CA PHE A 223 10.37 -9.29 9.82
C PHE A 223 8.90 -9.53 9.47
N ASP A 224 8.29 -10.55 10.03
CA ASP A 224 6.90 -10.93 9.75
C ASP A 224 5.91 -9.84 10.20
N ASP A 225 6.10 -9.24 11.38
CA ASP A 225 5.30 -8.12 11.87
C ASP A 225 5.49 -6.88 10.99
N LEU A 226 6.71 -6.62 10.51
CA LEU A 226 7.00 -5.51 9.62
C LEU A 226 6.33 -5.69 8.25
N MET A 227 6.29 -6.93 7.75
CA MET A 227 5.66 -7.28 6.47
C MET A 227 4.14 -7.41 6.55
N GLY A 228 3.55 -7.39 7.77
CA GLY A 228 2.12 -7.57 7.97
C GLY A 228 1.65 -9.00 7.72
N GLN A 229 2.56 -9.96 7.74
CA GLN A 229 2.24 -11.38 7.73
C GLN A 229 1.91 -11.78 9.17
N GLN A 230 0.62 -11.71 9.52
CA GLN A 230 0.15 -12.37 10.72
C GLN A 230 0.11 -13.87 10.42
N GLY A 231 0.92 -14.66 11.16
CA GLY A 231 0.95 -16.10 11.10
C GLY A 231 -0.36 -16.75 11.54
#